data_ee0954f37e0fd99f45d7c6b36b367d1d
#
_entry.id   ee0954f37e0fd99f45d7c6b36b367d1d
#
_cell.length_a   1.000
_cell.length_b   1.000
_cell.length_c   1.000
_cell.angle_alpha   90.00
_cell.angle_beta   90.00
_cell.angle_gamma   90.00
#
_symmetry.space_group_name_H-M   'P 1'
#
loop_
_entity.id
_entity.type
_entity.pdbx_description
1 polymer ?
#
loop_
_entity_poly.entity_id
_entity_poly.type
_entity_poly.pdbx_seq_one_letter_code
_entity_poly.pdbx_strand_id
1 'polypeptide(L)'
;TTVTADKQYATILSDNMVGPGVHINAVGGDCPGKTELNKDILLRSDIFVEYPPQTRIEGEIQQLDADYPVKELWEVITGAISGRASDRAITLFDSVGFAIEDFSALRYVRSKLEETGLFVELDMLADPDEPRDLYGMLIRCEKALKQAA
;
A
#
# COMPACT_ATOMS: atom_id res chain seq x y z
N THR A 1 4.37 -5.12 12.44
CA THR A 1 4.47 -4.77 11.02
C THR A 1 5.77 -5.28 10.45
N THR A 2 5.71 -5.95 9.31
CA THR A 2 6.87 -6.37 8.53
C THR A 2 6.94 -5.50 7.26
N VAL A 3 8.12 -4.96 6.97
CA VAL A 3 8.33 -4.01 5.87
C VAL A 3 9.82 -3.97 5.48
N THR A 4 10.36 -5.07 4.96
CA THR A 4 11.76 -5.11 4.54
C THR A 4 11.92 -4.89 3.04
N ALA A 5 13.12 -4.50 2.63
CA ALA A 5 13.45 -4.22 1.23
C ALA A 5 14.08 -5.42 0.49
N ASP A 6 14.22 -6.57 1.11
CA ASP A 6 14.80 -7.75 0.46
C ASP A 6 13.86 -8.27 -0.62
N LYS A 7 14.38 -8.52 -1.81
CA LYS A 7 13.63 -9.02 -2.97
C LYS A 7 13.63 -10.55 -3.09
N GLN A 8 14.09 -11.25 -2.07
CA GLN A 8 14.12 -12.71 -2.02
C GLN A 8 13.14 -13.22 -0.96
N TYR A 9 12.83 -14.52 -0.99
CA TYR A 9 12.12 -15.18 0.09
C TYR A 9 12.97 -15.13 1.36
N ALA A 10 12.87 -14.04 2.09
CA ALA A 10 13.60 -13.84 3.32
C ALA A 10 12.64 -13.87 4.50
N THR A 11 12.42 -15.05 5.07
CA THR A 11 11.58 -15.19 6.28
C THR A 11 12.21 -14.40 7.42
N ILE A 12 11.57 -13.29 7.78
CA ILE A 12 11.99 -12.43 8.91
C ILE A 12 11.20 -12.74 10.18
N LEU A 13 10.02 -13.35 10.05
CA LEU A 13 9.18 -13.75 11.17
C LEU A 13 8.91 -15.26 11.11
N SER A 14 9.49 -15.98 12.06
CA SER A 14 9.29 -17.42 12.21
C SER A 14 8.04 -17.73 13.03
N ASP A 15 7.44 -18.91 12.81
CA ASP A 15 6.18 -19.28 13.45
C ASP A 15 6.22 -19.26 14.99
N ASN A 16 7.32 -19.68 15.58
CA ASN A 16 7.52 -19.70 17.03
C ASN A 16 7.60 -18.29 17.68
N MET A 17 7.71 -17.24 16.87
CA MET A 17 7.73 -15.84 17.35
C MET A 17 6.33 -15.25 17.50
N VAL A 18 5.30 -15.92 16.98
CA VAL A 18 3.92 -15.42 16.93
C VAL A 18 3.04 -16.16 17.93
N GLY A 19 2.66 -15.47 19.00
CA GLY A 19 1.75 -15.98 20.03
C GLY A 19 0.28 -15.70 19.73
N PRO A 20 -0.62 -16.27 20.55
CA PRO A 20 -2.06 -15.96 20.45
C PRO A 20 -2.36 -14.48 20.64
N GLY A 21 -3.36 -13.97 19.92
CA GLY A 21 -3.83 -12.59 20.01
C GLY A 21 -2.99 -11.57 19.25
N VAL A 22 -1.90 -11.98 18.58
CA VAL A 22 -1.06 -11.08 17.76
C VAL A 22 -1.83 -10.64 16.52
N HIS A 23 -1.66 -9.38 16.14
CA HIS A 23 -2.03 -8.85 14.82
C HIS A 23 -0.75 -8.51 14.04
N ILE A 24 -0.70 -8.96 12.80
CA ILE A 24 0.43 -8.74 11.90
C ILE A 24 -0.05 -7.87 10.74
N ASN A 25 0.65 -6.76 10.48
CA ASN A 25 0.54 -6.06 9.21
C ASN A 25 1.75 -6.48 8.36
N ALA A 26 1.49 -7.27 7.33
CA ALA A 26 2.48 -7.70 6.37
C ALA A 26 2.44 -6.78 5.15
N VAL A 27 3.38 -5.85 5.09
CA VAL A 27 3.45 -4.79 4.08
C VAL A 27 4.69 -4.93 3.19
N GLY A 28 5.59 -5.82 3.56
CA GLY A 28 6.86 -6.00 2.85
C GLY A 28 6.78 -6.93 1.65
N GLY A 29 5.80 -7.82 1.59
CA GLY A 29 5.48 -8.62 0.41
C GLY A 29 4.73 -7.77 -0.61
N ASP A 30 5.41 -7.23 -1.60
CA ASP A 30 4.89 -6.25 -2.56
C ASP A 30 5.23 -6.59 -4.02
N CYS A 31 5.72 -7.78 -4.26
CA CYS A 31 5.99 -8.28 -5.62
C CYS A 31 6.06 -9.81 -5.67
N PRO A 32 5.91 -10.40 -6.86
CA PRO A 32 6.04 -11.84 -7.03
C PRO A 32 7.39 -12.37 -6.52
N GLY A 33 7.35 -13.43 -5.73
CA GLY A 33 8.54 -14.07 -5.17
C GLY A 33 9.10 -13.41 -3.89
N LYS A 34 8.50 -12.35 -3.39
CA LYS A 34 8.90 -11.69 -2.15
C LYS A 34 7.92 -12.00 -1.03
N THR A 35 8.38 -12.69 0.00
CA THR A 35 7.61 -12.97 1.21
C THR A 35 8.50 -12.83 2.45
N GLU A 36 7.93 -12.42 3.57
CA GLU A 36 8.63 -12.13 4.82
C GLU A 36 8.21 -13.05 5.97
N LEU A 37 7.07 -13.71 5.84
CA LEU A 37 6.50 -14.56 6.88
C LEU A 37 6.72 -16.05 6.60
N ASN A 38 6.92 -16.82 7.66
CA ASN A 38 6.84 -18.27 7.57
C ASN A 38 5.40 -18.67 7.22
N LYS A 39 5.24 -19.61 6.26
CA LYS A 39 3.95 -20.12 5.79
C LYS A 39 3.04 -20.61 6.91
N ASP A 40 3.60 -21.22 7.97
CA ASP A 40 2.82 -21.77 9.07
C ASP A 40 2.09 -20.67 9.88
N ILE A 41 2.58 -19.44 9.87
CA ILE A 41 1.88 -18.28 10.45
C ILE A 41 0.58 -18.04 9.68
N LEU A 42 0.64 -18.05 8.34
CA LEU A 42 -0.53 -17.84 7.50
C LEU A 42 -1.61 -18.89 7.74
N LEU A 43 -1.21 -20.17 7.81
CA LEU A 43 -2.11 -21.30 7.96
C LEU A 43 -2.92 -21.30 9.26
N ARG A 44 -2.46 -20.59 10.30
CA ARG A 44 -3.14 -20.47 11.60
C ARG A 44 -3.68 -19.08 11.90
N SER A 45 -3.68 -18.19 10.91
CA SER A 45 -4.15 -16.81 11.03
C SER A 45 -5.48 -16.61 10.31
N ASP A 46 -6.32 -15.71 10.84
CA ASP A 46 -7.38 -15.09 10.05
C ASP A 46 -6.74 -14.06 9.13
N ILE A 47 -6.77 -14.31 7.81
CA ILE A 47 -6.10 -13.49 6.82
C ILE A 47 -7.09 -12.50 6.20
N PHE A 48 -6.70 -11.22 6.22
CA PHE A 48 -7.41 -10.12 5.60
C PHE A 48 -6.54 -9.51 4.50
N VAL A 49 -7.15 -9.14 3.39
CA VAL A 49 -6.47 -8.55 2.22
C VAL A 49 -7.27 -7.36 1.69
N GLU A 50 -6.64 -6.50 0.92
CA GLU A 50 -7.34 -5.40 0.23
C GLU A 50 -8.06 -5.92 -1.01
N TYR A 51 -7.31 -6.60 -1.89
CA TYR A 51 -7.80 -7.06 -3.19
C TYR A 51 -7.21 -8.44 -3.52
N PRO A 52 -7.96 -9.54 -3.31
CA PRO A 52 -7.44 -10.90 -3.43
C PRO A 52 -6.71 -11.21 -4.75
N PRO A 53 -7.20 -10.78 -5.94
CA PRO A 53 -6.53 -11.10 -7.19
C PRO A 53 -5.08 -10.57 -7.27
N GLN A 54 -4.79 -9.42 -6.69
CA GLN A 54 -3.46 -8.84 -6.65
C GLN A 54 -2.63 -9.44 -5.51
N THR A 55 -3.20 -9.53 -4.32
CA THR A 55 -2.48 -10.05 -3.14
C THR A 55 -2.02 -11.50 -3.35
N ARG A 56 -2.77 -12.32 -4.11
CA ARG A 56 -2.33 -13.69 -4.48
C ARG A 56 -1.09 -13.74 -5.35
N ILE A 57 -0.76 -12.66 -6.03
CA ILE A 57 0.43 -12.56 -6.91
C ILE A 57 1.61 -11.94 -6.15
N GLU A 58 1.35 -10.95 -5.32
CA GLU A 58 2.38 -10.07 -4.77
C GLU A 58 2.51 -10.16 -3.24
N GLY A 59 1.45 -10.55 -2.51
CA GLY A 59 1.42 -10.58 -1.06
C GLY A 59 1.97 -11.88 -0.45
N GLU A 60 1.89 -11.98 0.86
CA GLU A 60 2.29 -13.17 1.62
C GLU A 60 1.51 -14.42 1.23
N ILE A 61 0.21 -14.27 0.86
CA ILE A 61 -0.66 -15.36 0.45
C ILE A 61 -0.27 -16.02 -0.87
N GLN A 62 0.69 -15.49 -1.63
CA GLN A 62 1.29 -16.18 -2.78
C GLN A 62 1.92 -17.53 -2.39
N GLN A 63 2.22 -17.75 -1.09
CA GLN A 63 2.74 -19.00 -0.56
C GLN A 63 1.67 -20.09 -0.38
N LEU A 64 0.40 -19.72 -0.46
CA LEU A 64 -0.75 -20.60 -0.22
C LEU A 64 -1.36 -21.08 -1.54
N ASP A 65 -2.27 -22.05 -1.44
CA ASP A 65 -3.03 -22.52 -2.59
C ASP A 65 -3.91 -21.38 -3.15
N ALA A 66 -4.15 -21.38 -4.46
CA ALA A 66 -4.83 -20.29 -5.14
C ALA A 66 -6.27 -20.06 -4.66
N ASP A 67 -6.91 -21.07 -4.09
CA ASP A 67 -8.26 -21.05 -3.53
C ASP A 67 -8.30 -20.96 -1.99
N TYR A 68 -7.13 -20.78 -1.34
CA TYR A 68 -7.10 -20.64 0.12
C TYR A 68 -8.00 -19.48 0.56
N PRO A 69 -8.88 -19.70 1.57
CA PRO A 69 -9.86 -18.70 1.98
C PRO A 69 -9.18 -17.48 2.63
N VAL A 70 -9.53 -16.30 2.16
CA VAL A 70 -9.14 -15.02 2.73
C VAL A 70 -10.36 -14.12 2.86
N LYS A 71 -10.29 -13.11 3.72
CA LYS A 71 -11.34 -12.11 3.95
C LYS A 71 -10.93 -10.78 3.34
N GLU A 72 -11.86 -10.05 2.76
CA GLU A 72 -11.56 -8.70 2.27
C GLU A 72 -11.75 -7.66 3.38
N LEU A 73 -10.80 -6.74 3.54
CA LEU A 73 -10.82 -5.74 4.62
C LEU A 73 -12.07 -4.85 4.55
N TRP A 74 -12.56 -4.53 3.35
CA TRP A 74 -13.76 -3.71 3.18
C TRP A 74 -15.02 -4.35 3.79
N GLU A 75 -15.10 -5.68 3.82
CA GLU A 75 -16.22 -6.40 4.44
C GLU A 75 -16.25 -6.18 5.96
N VAL A 76 -15.07 -6.08 6.59
CA VAL A 76 -14.95 -5.74 8.02
C VAL A 76 -15.32 -4.28 8.25
N ILE A 77 -14.81 -3.37 7.43
CA ILE A 77 -15.07 -1.92 7.55
C ILE A 77 -16.56 -1.61 7.41
N THR A 78 -17.26 -2.30 6.52
CA THR A 78 -18.70 -2.13 6.31
C THR A 78 -19.56 -2.88 7.33
N GLY A 79 -18.95 -3.74 8.16
CA GLY A 79 -19.66 -4.58 9.11
C GLY A 79 -20.34 -5.82 8.51
N ALA A 80 -20.03 -6.17 7.26
CA ALA A 80 -20.56 -7.36 6.60
C ALA A 80 -20.04 -8.65 7.25
N ILE A 81 -18.80 -8.63 7.70
CA ILE A 81 -18.19 -9.73 8.49
C ILE A 81 -17.53 -9.20 9.76
N SER A 82 -17.34 -10.09 10.74
CA SER A 82 -16.54 -9.79 11.92
C SER A 82 -15.05 -9.80 11.56
N GLY A 83 -14.28 -8.86 12.12
CA GLY A 83 -12.84 -8.87 12.03
C GLY A 83 -12.22 -10.00 12.85
N ARG A 84 -11.68 -9.68 14.03
CA ARG A 84 -11.08 -10.65 14.94
C ARG A 84 -12.15 -11.54 15.58
N ALA A 85 -12.00 -12.86 15.47
CA ALA A 85 -12.96 -13.81 16.01
C ALA A 85 -12.89 -13.95 17.54
N SER A 86 -11.72 -13.74 18.16
CA SER A 86 -11.51 -13.77 19.62
C SER A 86 -10.21 -13.07 19.99
N ASP A 87 -10.04 -12.75 21.27
CA ASP A 87 -8.80 -12.11 21.79
C ASP A 87 -7.56 -13.00 21.59
N ARG A 88 -7.73 -14.28 21.39
CA ARG A 88 -6.63 -15.21 21.13
C ARG A 88 -6.38 -15.48 19.64
N ALA A 89 -7.29 -15.06 18.76
CA ALA A 89 -7.12 -15.23 17.33
C ALA A 89 -5.91 -14.45 16.82
N ILE A 90 -5.10 -15.08 15.99
CA ILE A 90 -4.03 -14.43 15.26
C ILE A 90 -4.66 -13.85 13.99
N THR A 91 -4.44 -12.58 13.74
CA THR A 91 -4.95 -11.90 12.55
C THR A 91 -3.78 -11.37 11.73
N LEU A 92 -3.86 -11.54 10.43
CA LEU A 92 -2.89 -11.07 9.46
C LEU A 92 -3.58 -10.15 8.46
N PHE A 93 -3.06 -8.96 8.28
CA PHE A 93 -3.42 -8.08 7.17
C PHE A 93 -2.28 -8.11 6.16
N ASP A 94 -2.53 -8.76 5.03
CA ASP A 94 -1.58 -8.92 3.92
C ASP A 94 -1.86 -7.80 2.91
N SER A 95 -1.09 -6.73 3.04
CA SER A 95 -1.28 -5.46 2.34
C SER A 95 -0.23 -5.30 1.25
N VAL A 96 -0.67 -5.26 0.01
CA VAL A 96 0.19 -4.97 -1.15
C VAL A 96 -0.07 -3.56 -1.70
N GLY A 97 -1.14 -2.91 -1.23
CA GLY A 97 -1.63 -1.64 -1.74
C GLY A 97 -2.22 -1.76 -3.14
N PHE A 98 -3.09 -0.83 -3.52
CA PHE A 98 -3.56 -0.71 -4.90
C PHE A 98 -4.02 0.72 -5.21
N ALA A 99 -3.99 1.09 -6.48
CA ALA A 99 -4.11 2.48 -6.94
C ALA A 99 -5.35 3.25 -6.46
N ILE A 100 -6.44 2.56 -6.10
CA ILE A 100 -7.65 3.22 -5.59
C ILE A 100 -7.46 3.81 -4.19
N GLU A 101 -6.51 3.28 -3.41
CA GLU A 101 -6.16 3.82 -2.10
C GLU A 101 -5.45 5.15 -2.25
N ASP A 102 -4.44 5.23 -3.13
CA ASP A 102 -3.74 6.46 -3.47
C ASP A 102 -4.71 7.51 -3.99
N PHE A 103 -5.59 7.11 -4.92
CA PHE A 103 -6.60 8.00 -5.47
C PHE A 103 -7.54 8.56 -4.39
N SER A 104 -7.97 7.71 -3.46
CA SER A 104 -8.88 8.09 -2.38
C SER A 104 -8.19 9.04 -1.39
N ALA A 105 -6.95 8.75 -1.02
CA ALA A 105 -6.14 9.59 -0.16
C ALA A 105 -5.88 10.96 -0.79
N LEU A 106 -5.49 10.99 -2.07
CA LEU A 106 -5.25 12.23 -2.81
C LEU A 106 -6.53 13.07 -2.95
N ARG A 107 -7.67 12.45 -3.23
CA ARG A 107 -8.96 13.15 -3.25
C ARG A 107 -9.30 13.78 -1.91
N TYR A 108 -9.09 13.03 -0.84
CA TYR A 108 -9.33 13.54 0.52
C TYR A 108 -8.43 14.74 0.84
N VAL A 109 -7.13 14.60 0.59
CA VAL A 109 -6.16 15.70 0.80
C VAL A 109 -6.53 16.90 -0.04
N ARG A 110 -6.84 16.72 -1.33
CA ARG A 110 -7.26 17.80 -2.21
C ARG A 110 -8.47 18.55 -1.66
N SER A 111 -9.52 17.83 -1.24
CA SER A 111 -10.71 18.49 -0.68
C SER A 111 -10.40 19.32 0.56
N LYS A 112 -9.48 18.86 1.42
CA LYS A 112 -9.04 19.61 2.60
C LYS A 112 -8.18 20.83 2.25
N LEU A 113 -7.36 20.75 1.23
CA LEU A 113 -6.57 21.88 0.75
C LEU A 113 -7.46 22.96 0.11
N GLU A 114 -8.47 22.57 -0.67
CA GLU A 114 -9.45 23.51 -1.23
C GLU A 114 -10.18 24.31 -0.14
N GLU A 115 -10.52 23.66 1.01
CA GLU A 115 -11.13 24.34 2.17
C GLU A 115 -10.20 25.37 2.84
N THR A 116 -8.89 25.13 2.83
CA THR A 116 -7.90 25.94 3.56
C THR A 116 -7.18 26.96 2.70
N GLY A 117 -7.17 26.78 1.39
CA GLY A 117 -6.37 27.59 0.46
C GLY A 117 -4.85 27.40 0.59
N LEU A 118 -4.40 26.38 1.31
CA LEU A 118 -2.98 26.10 1.55
C LEU A 118 -2.37 25.25 0.42
N PHE A 119 -2.45 25.72 -0.81
CA PHE A 119 -1.86 25.05 -1.98
C PHE A 119 -1.32 26.04 -2.99
N VAL A 120 -0.43 25.58 -3.84
CA VAL A 120 0.08 26.30 -4.99
C VAL A 120 -0.26 25.50 -6.24
N GLU A 121 -0.90 26.14 -7.20
CA GLU A 121 -1.12 25.54 -8.52
C GLU A 121 0.17 25.63 -9.34
N LEU A 122 0.59 24.50 -9.87
CA LEU A 122 1.73 24.40 -10.76
C LEU A 122 1.25 23.78 -12.08
N ASP A 123 1.61 24.44 -13.18
CA ASP A 123 1.45 23.82 -14.49
C ASP A 123 2.52 22.75 -14.67
N MET A 124 2.09 21.50 -14.63
CA MET A 124 2.97 20.33 -14.78
C MET A 124 3.09 19.87 -16.24
N LEU A 125 2.34 20.48 -17.16
CA LEU A 125 2.46 20.21 -18.59
C LEU A 125 3.59 21.08 -19.15
N ALA A 126 4.67 20.44 -19.56
CA ALA A 126 5.72 21.11 -20.29
C ALA A 126 5.19 21.43 -21.70
N ASP A 127 4.91 22.69 -21.96
CA ASP A 127 4.61 23.21 -23.29
C ASP A 127 5.74 24.15 -23.73
N PRO A 128 6.88 23.59 -24.13
CA PRO A 128 8.02 24.41 -24.55
C PRO A 128 7.77 25.02 -25.92
N ASP A 129 8.00 26.35 -26.08
CA ASP A 129 7.98 27.02 -27.36
C ASP A 129 8.91 26.37 -28.39
N GLU A 130 10.00 25.81 -27.90
CA GLU A 130 10.96 24.98 -28.66
C GLU A 130 11.19 23.64 -27.94
N PRO A 131 10.64 22.53 -28.45
CA PRO A 131 10.74 21.21 -27.79
C PRO A 131 12.18 20.69 -27.59
N ARG A 132 13.15 21.27 -28.31
CA ARG A 132 14.58 20.92 -28.19
C ARG A 132 15.31 21.76 -27.15
N ASP A 133 14.71 22.86 -26.66
CA ASP A 133 15.31 23.78 -25.68
C ASP A 133 14.66 23.65 -24.28
N LEU A 134 14.82 22.50 -23.66
CA LEU A 134 14.35 22.26 -22.29
C LEU A 134 15.05 23.16 -21.27
N TYR A 135 16.29 23.57 -21.54
CA TYR A 135 17.03 24.48 -20.67
C TYR A 135 16.45 25.90 -20.71
N GLY A 136 16.07 26.40 -21.87
CA GLY A 136 15.38 27.70 -21.99
C GLY A 136 14.03 27.71 -21.25
N MET A 137 13.32 26.58 -21.22
CA MET A 137 12.09 26.46 -20.43
C MET A 137 12.35 26.64 -18.93
N LEU A 138 13.39 25.99 -18.37
CA LEU A 138 13.76 26.13 -16.96
C LEU A 138 14.10 27.56 -16.59
N ILE A 139 14.85 28.27 -17.42
CA ILE A 139 15.22 29.69 -17.18
C ILE A 139 13.97 30.59 -17.19
N ARG A 140 13.02 30.31 -18.07
CA ARG A 140 11.76 31.10 -18.13
C ARG A 140 10.91 30.88 -16.88
N CYS A 141 10.77 29.63 -16.43
CA CYS A 141 10.08 29.31 -15.18
C CYS A 141 10.73 29.98 -13.97
N GLU A 142 12.06 30.01 -13.88
CA GLU A 142 12.78 30.65 -12.77
C GLU A 142 12.58 32.17 -12.76
N LYS A 143 12.54 32.79 -13.93
CA LYS A 143 12.26 34.24 -14.06
C LYS A 143 10.81 34.56 -13.67
N ALA A 144 9.84 33.75 -14.08
CA ALA A 144 8.44 33.95 -13.74
C ALA A 144 8.21 33.83 -12.21
N LEU A 145 8.83 32.86 -11.57
CA LEU A 145 8.78 32.70 -10.11
C LEU A 145 9.38 33.88 -9.35
N LYS A 146 10.49 34.45 -9.84
CA LYS A 146 11.11 35.62 -9.22
C LYS A 146 10.32 36.93 -9.43
N GLN A 147 9.44 36.99 -10.42
CA GLN A 147 8.55 38.14 -10.65
C GLN A 147 7.25 38.07 -9.85
N ALA A 148 6.86 36.85 -9.41
CA ALA A 148 5.65 36.61 -8.62
C ALA A 148 5.88 36.68 -7.09
N ALA A 149 7.13 36.76 -6.65
CA ALA A 149 7.56 36.86 -5.24
C ALA A 149 7.88 38.33 -4.89
#